data_0e32cc1fe4e1215c9c1c82df2d657254
#
_entry.id   0e32cc1fe4e1215c9c1c82df2d657254
#
_cell.length_a   1.000
_cell.length_b   1.000
_cell.length_c   1.000
_cell.angle_alpha   90.00
_cell.angle_beta   90.00
_cell.angle_gamma   90.00
#
_symmetry.space_group_name_H-M   'P 1'
#
loop_
_entity.id
_entity.type
_entity.pdbx_description
1 polymer ?
#
loop_
_entity_poly.entity_id
_entity_poly.type
_entity_poly.pdbx_seq_one_letter_code
_entity_poly.pdbx_strand_id
1 'polypeptide(L)'
;SDPDLRLNPLEIPESLLQKNAKGREEYILSQLQYMEAFLYSIMTGIRPNGIHKSLIYRCVEELYQNTFSKKKPISPVLSDLEAIFQKQREPEARDLYGSLEAYTKHSFLTLEGQSTLSTSSRFVAFGMKNIPELMWEPLMITIMHVLTQRFSYNVEQQRATHFIVDEAQYVCRHEKSCNELEKAYLTYRKL
;
A
#
# COMPACT_ATOMS: atom_id res chain seq x y z
N SER A 1 -13.43 -7.29 15.76
CA SER A 1 -12.26 -6.69 15.10
C SER A 1 -11.13 -6.65 16.11
N ASP A 2 -9.98 -7.16 15.74
CA ASP A 2 -8.78 -7.08 16.56
C ASP A 2 -8.35 -5.60 16.58
N PRO A 3 -8.30 -4.93 17.74
CA PRO A 3 -7.95 -3.52 17.84
C PRO A 3 -6.47 -3.25 17.46
N ASP A 4 -5.65 -4.30 17.39
CA ASP A 4 -4.23 -4.23 17.07
C ASP A 4 -3.92 -4.61 15.61
N LEU A 5 -4.94 -4.82 14.77
CA LEU A 5 -4.72 -5.14 13.36
C LEU A 5 -4.10 -3.94 12.64
N ARG A 6 -2.89 -4.14 12.13
CA ARG A 6 -2.17 -3.17 11.30
C ARG A 6 -1.82 -3.78 9.96
N LEU A 7 -1.92 -2.97 8.94
CA LEU A 7 -1.56 -3.31 7.58
C LEU A 7 -0.68 -2.20 7.00
N ASN A 8 0.60 -2.45 6.89
CA ASN A 8 1.57 -1.46 6.42
C ASN A 8 1.52 -1.31 4.89
N PRO A 9 1.11 -0.14 4.36
CA PRO A 9 1.11 0.08 2.91
C PRO A 9 2.51 0.05 2.26
N LEU A 10 3.55 0.22 3.06
CA LEU A 10 4.95 0.29 2.61
C LEU A 10 5.74 -0.98 2.95
N GLU A 11 5.04 -2.08 3.29
CA GLU A 11 5.67 -3.32 3.69
C GLU A 11 6.53 -3.91 2.57
N ILE A 12 7.76 -4.29 2.92
CA ILE A 12 8.70 -4.93 2.01
C ILE A 12 8.68 -6.45 2.27
N PRO A 13 8.52 -7.29 1.25
CA PRO A 13 8.65 -8.73 1.38
C PRO A 13 9.97 -9.11 2.07
N GLU A 14 9.92 -10.05 3.00
CA GLU A 14 11.07 -10.45 3.82
C GLU A 14 12.27 -10.93 2.95
N SER A 15 11.98 -11.56 1.81
CA SER A 15 12.99 -11.98 0.82
C SER A 15 13.81 -10.81 0.27
N LEU A 16 13.21 -9.62 0.12
CA LEU A 16 13.87 -8.41 -0.39
C LEU A 16 14.60 -7.61 0.71
N LEU A 17 14.30 -7.88 1.98
CA LEU A 17 15.03 -7.31 3.12
C LEU A 17 16.40 -7.93 3.31
N GLN A 18 16.65 -9.11 2.72
CA GLN A 18 17.94 -9.77 2.79
C GLN A 18 19.02 -8.97 2.04
N LYS A 19 20.27 -9.07 2.51
CA LYS A 19 21.41 -8.38 1.88
C LYS A 19 21.61 -8.87 0.45
N ASN A 20 21.76 -7.91 -0.49
CA ASN A 20 21.96 -8.18 -1.92
C ASN A 20 20.80 -8.94 -2.59
N ALA A 21 19.58 -8.82 -2.10
CA ALA A 21 18.41 -9.40 -2.75
C ALA A 21 18.25 -8.85 -4.17
N LYS A 22 17.99 -9.75 -5.12
CA LYS A 22 17.61 -9.40 -6.49
C LYS A 22 16.15 -8.92 -6.53
N GLY A 23 15.79 -8.12 -7.55
CA GLY A 23 14.41 -7.68 -7.76
C GLY A 23 14.00 -6.43 -6.97
N ARG A 24 14.92 -5.77 -6.24
CA ARG A 24 14.60 -4.54 -5.49
C ARG A 24 14.16 -3.38 -6.39
N GLU A 25 14.80 -3.22 -7.55
CA GLU A 25 14.45 -2.18 -8.51
C GLU A 25 13.05 -2.40 -9.09
N GLU A 26 12.73 -3.63 -9.50
CA GLU A 26 11.41 -4.01 -9.98
C GLU A 26 10.34 -3.82 -8.90
N TYR A 27 10.68 -4.18 -7.66
CA TYR A 27 9.81 -3.93 -6.52
C TYR A 27 9.55 -2.45 -6.33
N ILE A 28 10.57 -1.58 -6.32
CA ILE A 28 10.39 -0.13 -6.20
C ILE A 28 9.48 0.37 -7.31
N LEU A 29 9.70 -0.03 -8.56
CA LEU A 29 8.86 0.40 -9.69
C LEU A 29 7.38 0.01 -9.49
N SER A 30 7.12 -1.19 -8.99
CA SER A 30 5.75 -1.63 -8.67
C SER A 30 5.13 -0.80 -7.55
N GLN A 31 5.93 -0.41 -6.56
CA GLN A 31 5.48 0.41 -5.44
C GLN A 31 5.12 1.85 -5.86
N LEU A 32 5.79 2.42 -6.88
CA LEU A 32 5.49 3.77 -7.34
C LEU A 32 4.03 3.93 -7.80
N GLN A 33 3.55 2.99 -8.62
CA GLN A 33 2.17 3.01 -9.12
C GLN A 33 1.15 2.76 -8.01
N TYR A 34 1.44 1.81 -7.14
CA TYR A 34 0.59 1.51 -6.00
C TYR A 34 0.49 2.71 -5.05
N MET A 35 1.62 3.32 -4.69
CA MET A 35 1.64 4.48 -3.78
C MET A 35 1.02 5.72 -4.41
N GLU A 36 1.08 5.90 -5.74
CA GLU A 36 0.32 6.93 -6.43
C GLU A 36 -1.19 6.75 -6.20
N ALA A 37 -1.71 5.54 -6.44
CA ALA A 37 -3.13 5.25 -6.21
C ALA A 37 -3.53 5.42 -4.74
N PHE A 38 -2.72 4.92 -3.82
CA PHE A 38 -2.94 5.05 -2.38
C PHE A 38 -2.98 6.52 -1.93
N LEU A 39 -1.95 7.30 -2.26
CA LEU A 39 -1.88 8.71 -1.87
C LEU A 39 -2.99 9.54 -2.49
N TYR A 40 -3.36 9.28 -3.73
CA TYR A 40 -4.50 9.96 -4.36
C TYR A 40 -5.84 9.59 -3.69
N SER A 41 -5.97 8.41 -3.09
CA SER A 41 -7.19 8.02 -2.38
C SER A 41 -7.37 8.77 -1.07
N ILE A 42 -6.29 9.22 -0.45
CA ILE A 42 -6.33 9.96 0.82
C ILE A 42 -6.36 11.50 0.65
N MET A 43 -6.11 12.01 -0.56
CA MET A 43 -6.12 13.45 -0.86
C MET A 43 -7.55 13.97 -1.05
N THR A 44 -8.34 13.96 0.03
CA THR A 44 -9.74 14.36 0.00
C THR A 44 -9.89 15.86 -0.32
N GLY A 45 -10.68 16.19 -1.36
CA GLY A 45 -10.92 17.57 -1.76
C GLY A 45 -9.76 18.24 -2.52
N ILE A 46 -8.65 17.55 -2.74
CA ILE A 46 -7.51 18.03 -3.49
C ILE A 46 -7.48 17.32 -4.85
N ARG A 47 -7.37 18.09 -5.94
CA ARG A 47 -7.20 17.54 -7.29
C ARG A 47 -5.72 17.30 -7.57
N PRO A 48 -5.24 16.03 -7.64
CA PRO A 48 -3.86 15.75 -7.96
C PRO A 48 -3.45 16.28 -9.34
N ASN A 49 -2.19 16.69 -9.46
CA ASN A 49 -1.58 17.17 -10.71
C ASN A 49 -0.24 16.47 -10.98
N GLY A 50 0.42 16.84 -12.09
CA GLY A 50 1.70 16.24 -12.46
C GLY A 50 2.84 16.48 -11.46
N ILE A 51 2.79 17.55 -10.66
CA ILE A 51 3.79 17.83 -9.62
C ILE A 51 3.61 16.86 -8.46
N HIS A 52 2.38 16.60 -8.02
CA HIS A 52 2.08 15.58 -7.01
C HIS A 52 2.64 14.22 -7.44
N LYS A 53 2.38 13.80 -8.69
CA LYS A 53 2.90 12.53 -9.21
C LYS A 53 4.43 12.47 -9.16
N SER A 54 5.09 13.52 -9.62
CA SER A 54 6.57 13.60 -9.62
C SER A 54 7.14 13.54 -8.20
N LEU A 55 6.51 14.24 -7.25
CA LEU A 55 6.88 14.20 -5.84
C LEU A 55 6.71 12.80 -5.24
N ILE A 56 5.56 12.16 -5.48
CA ILE A 56 5.29 10.81 -5.00
C ILE A 56 6.38 9.86 -5.49
N TYR A 57 6.68 9.85 -6.78
CA TYR A 57 7.66 8.93 -7.36
C TYR A 57 9.04 9.15 -6.77
N ARG A 58 9.52 10.41 -6.74
CA ARG A 58 10.82 10.77 -6.18
C ARG A 58 10.95 10.39 -4.70
N CYS A 59 9.95 10.74 -3.87
CA CYS A 59 10.00 10.51 -2.43
C CYS A 59 9.83 9.02 -2.05
N VAL A 60 8.99 8.29 -2.77
CA VAL A 60 8.83 6.85 -2.55
C VAL A 60 10.08 6.09 -2.97
N GLU A 61 10.69 6.45 -4.11
CA GLU A 61 11.96 5.87 -4.54
C GLU A 61 13.07 6.16 -3.51
N GLU A 62 13.21 7.42 -3.06
CA GLU A 62 14.16 7.82 -2.01
C GLU A 62 13.96 6.99 -0.73
N LEU A 63 12.71 6.81 -0.30
CA LEU A 63 12.37 6.06 0.89
C LEU A 63 12.87 4.61 0.83
N TYR A 64 12.59 3.91 -0.27
CA TYR A 64 13.02 2.53 -0.44
C TYR A 64 14.52 2.39 -0.64
N GLN A 65 15.16 3.27 -1.40
CA GLN A 65 16.62 3.28 -1.57
C GLN A 65 17.32 3.48 -0.22
N ASN A 66 16.86 4.45 0.59
CA ASN A 66 17.38 4.69 1.93
C ASN A 66 17.16 3.48 2.85
N THR A 67 16.02 2.80 2.72
CA THR A 67 15.72 1.59 3.49
C THR A 67 16.67 0.46 3.13
N PHE A 68 16.84 0.18 1.85
CA PHE A 68 17.71 -0.89 1.36
C PHE A 68 19.21 -0.64 1.58
N SER A 69 19.63 0.61 1.81
CA SER A 69 21.01 0.95 2.13
C SER A 69 21.40 0.63 3.58
N LYS A 70 20.43 0.43 4.47
CA LYS A 70 20.66 0.12 5.89
C LYS A 70 21.28 -1.27 6.07
N LYS A 71 22.12 -1.45 7.09
CA LYS A 71 22.72 -2.75 7.42
C LYS A 71 21.67 -3.81 7.79
N LYS A 72 20.59 -3.41 8.43
CA LYS A 72 19.42 -4.22 8.78
C LYS A 72 18.18 -3.46 8.33
N PRO A 73 17.75 -3.66 7.08
CA PRO A 73 16.57 -2.98 6.57
C PRO A 73 15.31 -3.50 7.27
N ILE A 74 14.43 -2.58 7.62
CA ILE A 74 13.09 -2.85 8.16
C ILE A 74 12.13 -2.09 7.26
N SER A 75 10.98 -2.64 6.97
CA SER A 75 9.96 -1.98 6.16
C SER A 75 9.68 -0.56 6.68
N PRO A 76 9.71 0.46 5.83
CA PRO A 76 9.33 1.81 6.23
C PRO A 76 7.84 1.87 6.56
N VAL A 77 7.41 2.93 7.21
CA VAL A 77 6.02 3.20 7.57
C VAL A 77 5.56 4.55 7.02
N LEU A 78 4.27 4.86 7.05
CA LEU A 78 3.74 6.10 6.46
C LEU A 78 4.37 7.35 7.06
N SER A 79 4.68 7.35 8.36
CA SER A 79 5.38 8.47 9.02
C SER A 79 6.80 8.71 8.48
N ASP A 80 7.49 7.66 7.99
CA ASP A 80 8.78 7.83 7.33
C ASP A 80 8.62 8.56 5.98
N LEU A 81 7.58 8.24 5.23
CA LEU A 81 7.26 8.91 3.96
C LEU A 81 6.79 10.36 4.20
N GLU A 82 5.95 10.58 5.21
CA GLU A 82 5.54 11.92 5.64
C GLU A 82 6.76 12.81 5.91
N ALA A 83 7.73 12.29 6.65
CA ALA A 83 8.96 13.02 6.98
C ALA A 83 9.81 13.38 5.73
N ILE A 84 9.74 12.59 4.66
CA ILE A 84 10.40 12.92 3.39
C ILE A 84 9.63 14.03 2.67
N PHE A 85 8.30 13.96 2.60
CA PHE A 85 7.49 15.02 1.99
C PHE A 85 7.66 16.37 2.69
N GLN A 86 7.75 16.40 4.03
CA GLN A 86 7.97 17.62 4.80
C GLN A 86 9.27 18.36 4.45
N LYS A 87 10.27 17.68 3.91
CA LYS A 87 11.55 18.27 3.48
C LYS A 87 11.49 18.88 2.07
N GLN A 88 10.44 18.59 1.30
CA GLN A 88 10.28 19.11 -0.05
C GLN A 88 9.85 20.58 -0.01
N ARG A 89 10.23 21.34 -1.05
CA ARG A 89 9.97 22.79 -1.13
C ARG A 89 8.70 23.12 -1.90
N GLU A 90 8.25 22.20 -2.73
CA GLU A 90 7.09 22.35 -3.59
C GLU A 90 5.81 22.48 -2.74
N PRO A 91 4.89 23.42 -3.07
CA PRO A 91 3.64 23.60 -2.35
C PRO A 91 2.80 22.31 -2.28
N GLU A 92 2.81 21.52 -3.34
CA GLU A 92 2.08 20.25 -3.44
C GLU A 92 2.56 19.20 -2.43
N ALA A 93 3.77 19.33 -1.92
CA ALA A 93 4.25 18.46 -0.85
C ALA A 93 3.43 18.65 0.45
N ARG A 94 2.88 19.86 0.68
CA ARG A 94 2.00 20.13 1.82
C ARG A 94 0.70 19.35 1.73
N ASP A 95 0.15 19.22 0.53
CA ASP A 95 -1.05 18.45 0.29
C ASP A 95 -0.82 16.97 0.60
N LEU A 96 0.34 16.44 0.22
CA LEU A 96 0.73 15.04 0.45
C LEU A 96 0.94 14.75 1.93
N TYR A 97 1.80 15.49 2.63
CA TYR A 97 2.02 15.19 4.05
C TYR A 97 0.82 15.57 4.93
N GLY A 98 0.08 16.62 4.58
CA GLY A 98 -1.15 16.99 5.28
C GLY A 98 -2.23 15.91 5.15
N SER A 99 -2.34 15.27 3.99
CA SER A 99 -3.25 14.13 3.79
C SER A 99 -2.81 12.90 4.59
N LEU A 100 -1.50 12.66 4.73
CA LEU A 100 -0.96 11.56 5.53
C LEU A 100 -1.16 11.75 7.03
N GLU A 101 -1.22 12.97 7.53
CA GLU A 101 -1.28 13.28 8.97
C GLU A 101 -2.46 12.60 9.68
N ALA A 102 -3.61 12.46 9.00
CA ALA A 102 -4.77 11.75 9.53
C ALA A 102 -4.48 10.25 9.80
N TYR A 103 -3.55 9.66 9.06
CA TYR A 103 -3.20 8.25 9.13
C TYR A 103 -1.96 7.98 10.01
N THR A 104 -1.11 8.98 10.21
CA THR A 104 0.13 8.85 11.00
C THR A 104 -0.03 9.32 12.44
N LYS A 105 -0.93 10.30 12.70
CA LYS A 105 -1.03 10.96 14.01
C LYS A 105 -2.40 10.84 14.68
N HIS A 106 -3.44 10.38 13.96
CA HIS A 106 -4.81 10.41 14.44
C HIS A 106 -5.50 9.04 14.39
N SER A 107 -6.80 9.03 14.16
CA SER A 107 -7.67 7.87 14.38
C SER A 107 -7.46 6.68 13.45
N PHE A 108 -6.63 6.77 12.41
CA PHE A 108 -6.53 5.75 11.37
C PHE A 108 -5.21 4.97 11.41
N LEU A 109 -4.73 4.66 12.61
CA LEU A 109 -3.45 3.98 12.84
C LEU A 109 -3.39 2.54 12.30
N THR A 110 -4.50 2.00 11.78
CA THR A 110 -4.52 0.67 11.15
C THR A 110 -3.53 0.55 9.98
N LEU A 111 -3.22 1.67 9.30
CA LEU A 111 -2.26 1.73 8.19
C LEU A 111 -0.87 2.24 8.62
N GLU A 112 -0.68 2.56 9.90
CA GLU A 112 0.59 3.02 10.45
C GLU A 112 1.27 1.93 11.27
N GLY A 113 2.57 1.79 11.13
CA GLY A 113 3.39 0.79 11.81
C GLY A 113 3.59 -0.50 11.01
N GLN A 114 4.30 -1.44 11.58
CA GLN A 114 4.56 -2.74 10.94
C GLN A 114 3.28 -3.58 10.91
N SER A 115 3.07 -4.34 9.83
CA SER A 115 1.92 -5.23 9.72
C SER A 115 1.91 -6.26 10.85
N THR A 116 0.75 -6.45 11.43
CA THR A 116 0.50 -7.54 12.40
C THR A 116 -0.17 -8.75 11.75
N LEU A 117 -0.62 -8.58 10.49
CA LEU A 117 -1.26 -9.64 9.73
C LEU A 117 -0.23 -10.66 9.24
N SER A 118 -0.39 -11.93 9.65
CA SER A 118 0.39 -13.02 9.07
C SER A 118 -0.10 -13.36 7.66
N THR A 119 0.63 -12.92 6.65
CA THR A 119 0.35 -13.28 5.25
C THR A 119 0.73 -14.72 4.91
N SER A 120 1.40 -15.45 5.81
CA SER A 120 1.76 -16.87 5.64
C SER A 120 0.62 -17.85 5.91
N SER A 121 -0.48 -17.41 6.52
CA SER A 121 -1.64 -18.25 6.82
C SER A 121 -2.29 -18.78 5.54
N ARG A 122 -2.77 -20.04 5.55
CA ARG A 122 -3.47 -20.66 4.41
C ARG A 122 -4.81 -20.00 4.10
N PHE A 123 -5.41 -19.39 5.10
CA PHE A 123 -6.68 -18.66 5.01
C PHE A 123 -6.51 -17.28 5.67
N VAL A 124 -6.88 -16.23 4.94
CA VAL A 124 -6.92 -14.85 5.44
C VAL A 124 -8.26 -14.25 5.07
N ALA A 125 -8.95 -13.66 6.03
CA ALA A 125 -10.21 -12.95 5.80
C ALA A 125 -10.09 -11.51 6.29
N PHE A 126 -10.51 -10.57 5.46
CA PHE A 126 -10.59 -9.15 5.80
C PHE A 126 -12.04 -8.77 6.09
N GLY A 127 -12.36 -8.52 7.35
CA GLY A 127 -13.69 -8.04 7.76
C GLY A 127 -13.77 -6.52 7.68
N MET A 128 -14.59 -6.00 6.77
CA MET A 128 -14.74 -4.56 6.52
C MET A 128 -15.85 -3.90 7.34
N LYS A 129 -16.46 -4.62 8.28
CA LYS A 129 -17.53 -4.09 9.13
C LYS A 129 -16.98 -3.00 10.06
N ASN A 130 -17.71 -1.89 10.16
CA ASN A 130 -17.37 -0.74 11.03
C ASN A 130 -16.10 0.03 10.62
N ILE A 131 -15.64 -0.10 9.39
CA ILE A 131 -14.58 0.75 8.84
C ILE A 131 -15.18 2.11 8.49
N PRO A 132 -14.60 3.25 8.96
CA PRO A 132 -15.04 4.58 8.55
C PRO A 132 -14.95 4.76 7.02
N GLU A 133 -15.92 5.44 6.43
CA GLU A 133 -15.99 5.63 4.97
C GLU A 133 -14.70 6.19 4.37
N LEU A 134 -14.07 7.14 5.05
CA LEU A 134 -12.79 7.73 4.63
C LEU A 134 -11.65 6.71 4.53
N MET A 135 -11.73 5.62 5.28
CA MET A 135 -10.73 4.54 5.29
C MET A 135 -10.98 3.48 4.22
N TRP A 136 -12.18 3.42 3.64
CA TRP A 136 -12.55 2.33 2.73
C TRP A 136 -11.62 2.25 1.52
N GLU A 137 -11.46 3.34 0.80
CA GLU A 137 -10.69 3.35 -0.44
C GLU A 137 -9.20 3.07 -0.20
N PRO A 138 -8.47 3.77 0.70
CA PRO A 138 -7.06 3.49 0.95
C PRO A 138 -6.82 2.09 1.54
N LEU A 139 -7.71 1.61 2.39
CA LEU A 139 -7.60 0.26 2.96
C LEU A 139 -7.82 -0.81 1.89
N MET A 140 -8.82 -0.66 1.01
CA MET A 140 -9.06 -1.59 -0.08
C MET A 140 -7.91 -1.63 -1.07
N ILE A 141 -7.35 -0.47 -1.45
CA ILE A 141 -6.16 -0.39 -2.30
C ILE A 141 -5.00 -1.16 -1.65
N THR A 142 -4.79 -0.98 -0.34
CA THR A 142 -3.74 -1.68 0.40
C THR A 142 -3.99 -3.19 0.46
N ILE A 143 -5.21 -3.63 0.77
CA ILE A 143 -5.57 -5.06 0.79
C ILE A 143 -5.35 -5.69 -0.58
N MET A 144 -5.81 -5.04 -1.66
CA MET A 144 -5.64 -5.54 -3.02
C MET A 144 -4.16 -5.65 -3.41
N HIS A 145 -3.34 -4.69 -2.99
CA HIS A 145 -1.89 -4.74 -3.21
C HIS A 145 -1.24 -5.93 -2.51
N VAL A 146 -1.52 -6.13 -1.22
CA VAL A 146 -1.01 -7.27 -0.43
C VAL A 146 -1.46 -8.60 -1.02
N LEU A 147 -2.71 -8.70 -1.44
CA LEU A 147 -3.25 -9.91 -2.07
C LEU A 147 -2.58 -10.19 -3.42
N THR A 148 -2.31 -9.16 -4.22
CA THR A 148 -1.62 -9.30 -5.51
C THR A 148 -0.18 -9.79 -5.32
N GLN A 149 0.55 -9.24 -4.35
CA GLN A 149 1.91 -9.71 -4.03
C GLN A 149 1.89 -11.18 -3.57
N ARG A 150 0.94 -11.53 -2.71
CA ARG A 150 0.80 -12.91 -2.24
C ARG A 150 0.42 -13.87 -3.36
N PHE A 151 -0.48 -13.45 -4.26
CA PHE A 151 -0.85 -14.25 -5.42
C PHE A 151 0.36 -14.53 -6.30
N SER A 152 1.15 -13.51 -6.65
CA SER A 152 2.37 -13.66 -7.45
C SER A 152 3.36 -14.64 -6.78
N TYR A 153 3.58 -14.49 -5.48
CA TYR A 153 4.42 -15.43 -4.73
C TYR A 153 3.90 -16.87 -4.78
N ASN A 154 2.58 -17.07 -4.62
CA ASN A 154 1.99 -18.41 -4.67
C ASN A 154 2.10 -19.05 -6.05
N VAL A 155 1.95 -18.25 -7.13
CA VAL A 155 2.14 -18.72 -8.52
C VAL A 155 3.58 -19.23 -8.72
N GLU A 156 4.58 -18.47 -8.25
CA GLU A 156 6.00 -18.90 -8.30
C GLU A 156 6.23 -20.21 -7.53
N GLN A 157 5.49 -20.42 -6.45
CA GLN A 157 5.53 -21.64 -5.65
C GLN A 157 4.60 -22.75 -6.16
N GLN A 158 3.96 -22.59 -7.32
CA GLN A 158 2.97 -23.51 -7.90
C GLN A 158 1.81 -23.83 -6.94
N ARG A 159 1.37 -22.86 -6.16
CA ARG A 159 0.28 -23.00 -5.19
C ARG A 159 -0.99 -22.37 -5.73
N ALA A 160 -2.08 -23.14 -5.74
CA ALA A 160 -3.40 -22.60 -6.07
C ALA A 160 -3.83 -21.55 -5.02
N THR A 161 -4.37 -20.43 -5.50
CA THR A 161 -4.92 -19.36 -4.67
C THR A 161 -6.35 -19.08 -5.08
N HIS A 162 -7.23 -18.97 -4.10
CA HIS A 162 -8.62 -18.56 -4.28
C HIS A 162 -8.82 -17.19 -3.64
N PHE A 163 -9.35 -16.27 -4.42
CA PHE A 163 -9.74 -14.94 -3.96
C PHE A 163 -11.27 -14.83 -4.02
N ILE A 164 -11.88 -14.65 -2.87
CA ILE A 164 -13.33 -14.57 -2.72
C ILE A 164 -13.68 -13.18 -2.22
N VAL A 165 -14.49 -12.46 -2.95
CA VAL A 165 -15.03 -11.16 -2.56
C VAL A 165 -16.52 -11.33 -2.31
N ASP A 166 -16.91 -11.24 -1.05
CA ASP A 166 -18.32 -11.16 -0.68
C ASP A 166 -18.79 -9.72 -0.83
N GLU A 167 -19.99 -9.55 -1.37
CA GLU A 167 -20.60 -8.23 -1.60
C GLU A 167 -19.70 -7.25 -2.40
N ALA A 168 -19.16 -7.68 -3.55
CA ALA A 168 -18.26 -6.90 -4.40
C ALA A 168 -18.80 -5.51 -4.77
N GLN A 169 -20.16 -5.30 -4.73
CA GLN A 169 -20.78 -3.99 -4.96
C GLN A 169 -20.28 -2.91 -3.97
N TYR A 170 -19.88 -3.28 -2.75
CA TYR A 170 -19.31 -2.32 -1.80
C TYR A 170 -17.90 -1.88 -2.21
N VAL A 171 -17.10 -2.79 -2.73
CA VAL A 171 -15.76 -2.48 -3.27
C VAL A 171 -15.88 -1.54 -4.47
N CYS A 172 -16.88 -1.79 -5.34
CA CYS A 172 -17.10 -1.01 -6.57
C CYS A 172 -17.86 0.30 -6.35
N ARG A 173 -18.16 0.71 -5.13
CA ARG A 173 -18.67 2.06 -4.85
C ARG A 173 -17.65 3.17 -5.13
N HIS A 174 -16.37 2.85 -5.00
CA HIS A 174 -15.27 3.76 -5.24
C HIS A 174 -14.53 3.34 -6.51
N GLU A 175 -14.39 4.25 -7.46
CA GLU A 175 -13.84 3.98 -8.79
C GLU A 175 -12.45 3.34 -8.72
N LYS A 176 -11.57 3.85 -7.87
CA LYS A 176 -10.20 3.33 -7.73
C LYS A 176 -10.17 1.92 -7.17
N SER A 177 -10.98 1.64 -6.14
CA SER A 177 -11.08 0.29 -5.56
C SER A 177 -11.67 -0.69 -6.57
N CYS A 178 -12.66 -0.27 -7.37
CA CYS A 178 -13.24 -1.08 -8.44
C CYS A 178 -12.20 -1.41 -9.52
N ASN A 179 -11.43 -0.42 -9.94
CA ASN A 179 -10.35 -0.59 -10.92
C ASN A 179 -9.26 -1.56 -10.42
N GLU A 180 -8.89 -1.50 -9.14
CA GLU A 180 -7.93 -2.46 -8.57
C GLU A 180 -8.50 -3.88 -8.50
N LEU A 181 -9.79 -4.05 -8.18
CA LEU A 181 -10.45 -5.33 -8.21
C LEU A 181 -10.51 -5.90 -9.65
N GLU A 182 -10.82 -5.08 -10.64
CA GLU A 182 -10.82 -5.46 -12.05
C GLU A 182 -9.43 -5.90 -12.53
N LYS A 183 -8.39 -5.11 -12.20
CA LYS A 183 -7.00 -5.47 -12.51
C LYS A 183 -6.62 -6.81 -11.90
N ALA A 184 -6.96 -7.04 -10.64
CA ALA A 184 -6.70 -8.31 -9.97
C ALA A 184 -7.40 -9.47 -10.67
N TYR A 185 -8.68 -9.32 -11.00
CA TYR A 185 -9.45 -10.33 -11.74
C TYR A 185 -8.83 -10.66 -13.10
N LEU A 186 -8.44 -9.64 -13.89
CA LEU A 186 -7.82 -9.82 -15.20
C LEU A 186 -6.43 -10.45 -15.09
N THR A 187 -5.68 -10.14 -14.08
CA THR A 187 -4.34 -10.70 -13.83
C THR A 187 -4.43 -12.16 -13.40
N TYR A 188 -5.30 -12.48 -12.45
CA TYR A 188 -5.40 -13.84 -11.89
C TYR A 188 -6.02 -14.84 -12.88
N ARG A 189 -6.80 -14.38 -13.86
CA ARG A 189 -7.35 -15.24 -14.91
C ARG A 189 -6.31 -15.73 -15.93
N LYS A 190 -5.18 -15.02 -16.06
CA LYS A 190 -4.15 -15.31 -17.07
C LYS A 190 -3.04 -16.22 -16.56
N LEU A 191 -3.02 -16.50 -15.27
CA LEU A 191 -2.04 -17.33 -14.57
C LEU A 191 -2.63 -18.64 -14.11
#